data_e3a0815dd080e03ffd8d3d521169840b
#
_entry.id   e3a0815dd080e03ffd8d3d521169840b
#
_cell.length_a   1.000
_cell.length_b   1.000
_cell.length_c   1.000
_cell.angle_alpha   90.00
_cell.angle_beta   90.00
_cell.angle_gamma   90.00
#
_symmetry.space_group_name_H-M   'P 1'
#
loop_
_entity.id
_entity.type
_entity.pdbx_description
1 polymer ?
#
loop_
_entity_poly.entity_id
_entity_poly.type
_entity_poly.pdbx_seq_one_letter_code
_entity_poly.pdbx_strand_id
1 'polypeptide(L)'
;MNGNNINDVYVDEEDRIWLANYPTGITIRNNRYGSYDLIKHSLGNTRSLVNDQVHDVVEDSDGDLWFATSNGISFYQTDTKEWRSFFSSFDPVPNDENHIFLALCEVSPGVMWAGGYTSGIYKIEKKKGFKVTYLSPAAIAGVRPDQYIYDIKKDSGGDIWSGGYYHLKRVNLETKSVRLYPGVSSITTIQEKDDRLMWIGTRMGLYLLDKESGRYRYIDLPVESPYICALYQREDGILYIGTRGAGLLVYDINKKKFVHQYRTDNCALISDNIYT
;
A
#
# COMPACT_ATOMS: atom_id res chain seq x y z
N MET A 1 -2.67 23.05 -4.98
CA MET A 1 -2.80 21.58 -5.11
C MET A 1 -4.25 21.26 -5.45
N ASN A 2 -4.48 20.61 -6.58
CA ASN A 2 -5.85 20.30 -7.03
C ASN A 2 -6.28 18.86 -6.68
N GLY A 3 -5.59 18.18 -5.83
CA GLY A 3 -5.92 16.83 -5.41
C GLY A 3 -6.61 16.84 -4.06
N ASN A 4 -7.69 16.14 -3.96
CA ASN A 4 -8.48 16.15 -2.75
C ASN A 4 -7.97 15.12 -1.72
N ASN A 5 -7.34 14.03 -2.16
CA ASN A 5 -6.79 13.00 -1.29
C ASN A 5 -5.41 12.57 -1.80
N ILE A 6 -4.45 12.49 -0.90
CA ILE A 6 -3.16 11.84 -1.14
C ILE A 6 -3.28 10.43 -0.60
N ASN A 7 -3.20 9.44 -1.49
CA ASN A 7 -3.31 8.03 -1.11
C ASN A 7 -1.98 7.41 -0.76
N ASP A 8 -0.88 7.94 -1.36
CA ASP A 8 0.45 7.48 -1.05
C ASP A 8 1.51 8.56 -1.33
N VAL A 9 2.67 8.46 -0.66
CA VAL A 9 3.79 9.38 -0.75
C VAL A 9 5.09 8.61 -0.87
N TYR A 10 5.88 8.93 -1.90
CA TYR A 10 7.21 8.38 -2.09
C TYR A 10 8.24 9.52 -2.22
N VAL A 11 9.42 9.35 -1.64
CA VAL A 11 10.55 10.29 -1.77
C VAL A 11 11.69 9.59 -2.47
N ASP A 12 12.10 10.11 -3.62
CA ASP A 12 13.17 9.53 -4.41
C ASP A 12 14.57 10.01 -3.97
N GLU A 13 15.61 9.42 -4.57
CA GLU A 13 17.02 9.75 -4.25
C GLU A 13 17.40 11.20 -4.59
N GLU A 14 16.64 11.89 -5.44
CA GLU A 14 16.83 13.31 -5.76
C GLU A 14 16.09 14.24 -4.80
N ASP A 15 15.52 13.71 -3.72
CA ASP A 15 14.72 14.44 -2.72
C ASP A 15 13.43 15.06 -3.32
N ARG A 16 12.90 14.46 -4.39
CA ARG A 16 11.60 14.83 -4.93
C ARG A 16 10.51 14.04 -4.23
N ILE A 17 9.40 14.69 -3.92
CA ILE A 17 8.24 14.06 -3.29
C ILE A 17 7.22 13.74 -4.37
N TRP A 18 6.92 12.46 -4.54
CA TRP A 18 5.88 11.93 -5.42
C TRP A 18 4.62 11.72 -4.60
N LEU A 19 3.53 12.33 -5.02
CA LEU A 19 2.24 12.26 -4.35
C LEU A 19 1.24 11.54 -5.26
N ALA A 20 0.80 10.37 -4.83
CA ALA A 20 -0.30 9.65 -5.48
C ALA A 20 -1.62 10.31 -5.12
N ASN A 21 -2.21 11.06 -6.04
CA ASN A 21 -3.44 11.80 -5.78
C ASN A 21 -4.67 11.07 -6.32
N TYR A 22 -5.77 11.19 -5.59
CA TYR A 22 -7.06 10.71 -6.02
C TYR A 22 -8.03 11.90 -6.15
N PRO A 23 -8.64 12.17 -7.29
CA PRO A 23 -8.53 11.48 -8.61
C PRO A 23 -7.64 12.21 -9.62
N THR A 24 -6.55 12.85 -9.23
CA THR A 24 -5.88 13.87 -10.08
C THR A 24 -4.49 13.49 -10.60
N GLY A 25 -4.11 12.21 -10.55
CA GLY A 25 -2.84 11.70 -11.06
C GLY A 25 -1.70 11.81 -10.05
N ILE A 26 -0.50 12.09 -10.52
CA ILE A 26 0.69 12.18 -9.67
C ILE A 26 1.18 13.63 -9.66
N THR A 27 1.41 14.15 -8.47
CA THR A 27 2.14 15.43 -8.31
C THR A 27 3.57 15.12 -7.86
N ILE A 28 4.54 15.69 -8.56
CA ILE A 28 5.94 15.64 -8.16
C ILE A 28 6.31 17.01 -7.62
N ARG A 29 6.75 17.07 -6.37
CA ARG A 29 7.32 18.29 -5.78
C ARG A 29 8.83 18.19 -5.79
N ASN A 30 9.48 19.14 -6.45
CA ASN A 30 10.93 19.29 -6.37
C ASN A 30 11.28 20.21 -5.19
N ASN A 31 11.87 19.66 -4.15
CA ASN A 31 12.21 20.42 -2.94
C ASN A 31 13.31 21.45 -3.19
N ARG A 32 14.23 21.22 -4.14
CA ARG A 32 15.34 22.15 -4.44
C ARG A 32 14.88 23.42 -5.14
N TYR A 33 13.86 23.32 -6.00
CA TYR A 33 13.41 24.43 -6.84
C TYR A 33 12.01 24.93 -6.47
N GLY A 34 11.33 24.26 -5.56
CA GLY A 34 9.93 24.59 -5.18
C GLY A 34 8.94 24.44 -6.34
N SER A 35 9.32 23.74 -7.41
CA SER A 35 8.46 23.47 -8.57
C SER A 35 7.58 22.25 -8.34
N TYR A 36 6.48 22.21 -9.09
CA TYR A 36 5.54 21.10 -9.09
C TYR A 36 5.31 20.67 -10.54
N ASP A 37 5.45 19.37 -10.79
CA ASP A 37 5.07 18.72 -12.02
C ASP A 37 3.83 17.88 -11.79
N LEU A 38 2.96 17.79 -12.78
CA LEU A 38 1.73 17.01 -12.71
C LEU A 38 1.70 15.99 -13.84
N ILE A 39 1.69 14.71 -13.49
CA ILE A 39 1.56 13.60 -14.42
C ILE A 39 0.11 13.11 -14.39
N LYS A 40 -0.50 13.02 -15.56
CA LYS A 40 -1.88 12.60 -15.76
C LYS A 40 -2.02 11.56 -16.86
N HIS A 41 -3.15 10.87 -16.80
CA HIS A 41 -3.63 10.08 -17.92
C HIS A 41 -3.88 10.98 -19.14
N SER A 42 -3.48 10.52 -20.30
CA SER A 42 -3.74 11.18 -21.58
C SER A 42 -4.31 10.18 -22.57
N LEU A 43 -5.54 10.36 -22.95
CA LEU A 43 -6.27 9.47 -23.85
C LEU A 43 -5.51 9.27 -25.17
N GLY A 44 -5.28 8.04 -25.57
CA GLY A 44 -4.52 7.69 -26.78
C GLY A 44 -3.01 7.84 -26.67
N ASN A 45 -2.48 8.25 -25.52
CA ASN A 45 -1.04 8.33 -25.27
C ASN A 45 -0.59 7.17 -24.37
N THR A 46 0.06 6.17 -24.93
CA THR A 46 0.60 5.02 -24.19
C THR A 46 1.81 5.37 -23.31
N ARG A 47 2.32 6.61 -23.40
CA ARG A 47 3.43 7.13 -22.58
C ARG A 47 2.94 8.05 -21.47
N SER A 48 1.84 7.69 -20.83
CA SER A 48 1.24 8.43 -19.72
C SER A 48 0.71 7.46 -18.67
N LEU A 49 0.26 7.98 -17.54
CA LEU A 49 -0.49 7.19 -16.56
C LEU A 49 -1.68 6.47 -17.24
N VAL A 50 -1.94 5.24 -16.82
CA VAL A 50 -3.09 4.47 -17.30
C VAL A 50 -4.41 5.02 -16.74
N ASN A 51 -4.37 5.64 -15.55
CA ASN A 51 -5.53 6.26 -14.91
C ASN A 51 -5.08 7.29 -13.85
N ASP A 52 -5.86 8.36 -13.66
CA ASP A 52 -5.56 9.44 -12.71
C ASP A 52 -5.89 9.12 -11.24
N GLN A 53 -6.58 8.03 -10.99
CA GLN A 53 -6.90 7.58 -9.62
C GLN A 53 -5.79 6.65 -9.14
N VAL A 54 -4.74 7.22 -8.56
CA VAL A 54 -3.56 6.49 -8.07
C VAL A 54 -3.76 6.12 -6.60
N HIS A 55 -3.51 4.85 -6.28
CA HIS A 55 -3.71 4.27 -4.93
C HIS A 55 -2.41 4.02 -4.19
N ASP A 56 -1.36 3.60 -4.91
CA ASP A 56 -0.09 3.21 -4.31
C ASP A 56 1.07 3.53 -5.27
N VAL A 57 2.24 3.84 -4.73
CA VAL A 57 3.48 4.07 -5.48
C VAL A 57 4.64 3.31 -4.85
N VAL A 58 5.34 2.52 -5.65
CA VAL A 58 6.48 1.72 -5.20
C VAL A 58 7.65 1.89 -6.15
N GLU A 59 8.83 2.17 -5.62
CA GLU A 59 10.09 2.04 -6.33
C GLU A 59 10.58 0.59 -6.26
N ASP A 60 11.00 0.04 -7.40
CA ASP A 60 11.61 -1.27 -7.43
C ASP A 60 13.14 -1.21 -7.21
N SER A 61 13.78 -2.35 -7.02
CA SER A 61 15.22 -2.45 -6.77
C SER A 61 16.12 -1.96 -7.91
N ASP A 62 15.56 -1.70 -9.09
CA ASP A 62 16.28 -1.09 -10.22
C ASP A 62 16.09 0.46 -10.26
N GLY A 63 15.32 1.05 -9.30
CA GLY A 63 14.99 2.48 -9.24
C GLY A 63 13.85 2.91 -10.16
N ASP A 64 13.06 1.97 -10.67
CA ASP A 64 11.90 2.25 -11.51
C ASP A 64 10.62 2.33 -10.69
N LEU A 65 9.66 3.15 -11.11
CA LEU A 65 8.44 3.43 -10.35
C LEU A 65 7.23 2.66 -10.88
N TRP A 66 6.45 2.14 -9.95
CA TRP A 66 5.20 1.43 -10.20
C TRP A 66 4.04 2.15 -9.52
N PHE A 67 2.91 2.25 -10.20
CA PHE A 67 1.73 2.95 -9.73
C PHE A 67 0.50 2.06 -9.85
N ALA A 68 -0.12 1.74 -8.72
CA ALA A 68 -1.42 1.06 -8.69
C ALA A 68 -2.53 2.08 -8.94
N THR A 69 -3.46 1.78 -9.84
CA THR A 69 -4.54 2.71 -10.19
C THR A 69 -5.91 2.04 -10.24
N SER A 70 -6.97 2.85 -10.35
CA SER A 70 -8.33 2.34 -10.54
C SER A 70 -8.60 1.75 -11.94
N ASN A 71 -7.62 1.73 -12.84
CA ASN A 71 -7.76 1.10 -14.15
C ASN A 71 -6.41 0.54 -14.64
N GLY A 72 -5.83 -0.36 -13.87
CA GLY A 72 -4.57 -1.01 -14.19
C GLY A 72 -3.39 -0.49 -13.39
N ILE A 73 -2.20 -0.84 -13.85
CA ILE A 73 -0.92 -0.50 -13.24
C ILE A 73 -0.11 0.27 -14.28
N SER A 74 0.53 1.35 -13.87
CA SER A 74 1.55 2.03 -14.66
C SER A 74 2.94 1.70 -14.12
N PHE A 75 3.87 1.52 -15.03
CA PHE A 75 5.29 1.40 -14.77
C PHE A 75 6.02 2.54 -15.47
N TYR A 76 6.92 3.18 -14.77
CA TYR A 76 7.76 4.25 -15.29
C TYR A 76 9.23 3.88 -15.12
N GLN A 77 9.92 3.74 -16.25
CA GLN A 77 11.35 3.50 -16.26
C GLN A 77 12.10 4.83 -16.08
N THR A 78 12.77 4.98 -14.96
CA THR A 78 13.35 6.25 -14.53
C THR A 78 14.46 6.74 -15.44
N ASP A 79 15.34 5.84 -15.90
CA ASP A 79 16.49 6.16 -16.77
C ASP A 79 16.04 6.58 -18.18
N THR A 80 15.12 5.83 -18.79
CA THR A 80 14.69 6.04 -20.18
C THR A 80 13.49 6.96 -20.31
N LYS A 81 12.81 7.24 -19.17
CA LYS A 81 11.53 7.99 -19.09
C LYS A 81 10.41 7.34 -19.90
N GLU A 82 10.46 6.03 -20.03
CA GLU A 82 9.46 5.25 -20.74
C GLU A 82 8.36 4.78 -19.82
N TRP A 83 7.13 4.81 -20.33
CA TRP A 83 5.94 4.32 -19.65
C TRP A 83 5.48 2.99 -20.22
N ARG A 84 4.98 2.13 -19.36
CA ARG A 84 4.26 0.91 -19.72
C ARG A 84 3.04 0.75 -18.82
N SER A 85 1.96 0.22 -19.38
CA SER A 85 0.73 -0.06 -18.64
C SER A 85 0.41 -1.55 -18.66
N PHE A 86 -0.24 -2.01 -17.59
CA PHE A 86 -0.72 -3.39 -17.45
C PHE A 86 -2.17 -3.36 -16.97
N PHE A 87 -2.97 -4.32 -17.42
CA PHE A 87 -4.35 -4.50 -16.97
C PHE A 87 -5.24 -3.26 -17.21
N SER A 88 -4.97 -2.48 -18.24
CA SER A 88 -5.90 -1.44 -18.64
C SER A 88 -7.21 -2.06 -19.16
N SER A 89 -8.27 -1.26 -19.28
CA SER A 89 -9.54 -1.72 -19.83
C SER A 89 -9.46 -2.27 -21.27
N PHE A 90 -8.30 -2.15 -21.91
CA PHE A 90 -7.99 -2.71 -23.22
C PHE A 90 -7.22 -4.03 -23.14
N ASP A 91 -6.70 -4.40 -21.97
CA ASP A 91 -5.97 -5.65 -21.76
C ASP A 91 -6.88 -6.66 -21.05
N PRO A 92 -6.98 -7.91 -21.53
CA PRO A 92 -7.75 -8.91 -20.81
C PRO A 92 -7.10 -9.22 -19.45
N VAL A 93 -7.84 -8.95 -18.38
CA VAL A 93 -7.44 -9.39 -17.03
C VAL A 93 -7.95 -10.81 -16.84
N PRO A 94 -7.09 -11.80 -16.61
CA PRO A 94 -7.54 -13.14 -16.31
C PRO A 94 -8.42 -13.16 -15.06
N ASN A 95 -9.65 -13.64 -15.19
CA ASN A 95 -10.64 -13.87 -14.12
C ASN A 95 -11.21 -12.64 -13.41
N ASP A 96 -11.07 -11.42 -13.96
CA ASP A 96 -11.68 -10.22 -13.36
C ASP A 96 -12.11 -9.21 -14.42
N GLU A 97 -13.30 -8.65 -14.24
CA GLU A 97 -13.78 -7.48 -14.99
C GLU A 97 -13.35 -6.17 -14.34
N ASN A 98 -12.68 -6.24 -13.18
CA ASN A 98 -12.29 -5.08 -12.39
C ASN A 98 -10.79 -4.87 -12.45
N HIS A 99 -10.39 -3.76 -13.05
CA HIS A 99 -8.99 -3.37 -13.27
C HIS A 99 -8.42 -2.51 -12.11
N ILE A 100 -9.05 -2.49 -10.94
CA ILE A 100 -8.63 -1.69 -9.79
C ILE A 100 -7.53 -2.41 -9.02
N PHE A 101 -6.37 -1.78 -8.88
CA PHE A 101 -5.26 -2.23 -8.06
C PHE A 101 -5.05 -1.24 -6.90
N LEU A 102 -4.86 -1.77 -5.68
CA LEU A 102 -4.81 -0.99 -4.45
C LEU A 102 -3.43 -1.02 -3.79
N ALA A 103 -2.66 -2.08 -3.99
CA ALA A 103 -1.38 -2.29 -3.32
C ALA A 103 -0.34 -2.92 -4.25
N LEU A 104 0.91 -2.52 -4.09
CA LEU A 104 2.09 -3.04 -4.78
C LEU A 104 3.15 -3.44 -3.77
N CYS A 105 3.95 -4.45 -4.11
CA CYS A 105 5.13 -4.83 -3.33
C CYS A 105 6.15 -5.53 -4.21
N GLU A 106 7.38 -5.04 -4.26
CA GLU A 106 8.47 -5.82 -4.83
C GLU A 106 8.86 -6.93 -3.85
N VAL A 107 8.47 -8.17 -4.16
CA VAL A 107 8.70 -9.33 -3.29
C VAL A 107 10.12 -9.87 -3.43
N SER A 108 10.73 -9.71 -4.58
CA SER A 108 12.15 -9.97 -4.86
C SER A 108 12.59 -9.14 -6.06
N PRO A 109 13.92 -8.88 -6.26
CA PRO A 109 14.40 -8.01 -7.32
C PRO A 109 13.84 -8.33 -8.71
N GLY A 110 13.06 -7.40 -9.26
CA GLY A 110 12.37 -7.52 -10.55
C GLY A 110 11.09 -8.36 -10.51
N VAL A 111 10.53 -8.65 -9.33
CA VAL A 111 9.24 -9.36 -9.18
C VAL A 111 8.28 -8.53 -8.35
N MET A 112 7.31 -7.93 -9.01
CA MET A 112 6.25 -7.13 -8.38
C MET A 112 5.01 -7.97 -8.13
N TRP A 113 4.44 -7.88 -6.92
CA TRP A 113 3.09 -8.34 -6.62
C TRP A 113 2.14 -7.16 -6.58
N ALA A 114 0.97 -7.35 -7.16
CA ALA A 114 -0.08 -6.34 -7.24
C ALA A 114 -1.38 -6.88 -6.68
N GLY A 115 -1.94 -6.22 -5.70
CA GLY A 115 -3.20 -6.56 -5.05
C GLY A 115 -4.38 -5.87 -5.73
N GLY A 116 -5.35 -6.67 -6.19
CA GLY A 116 -6.56 -6.18 -6.84
C GLY A 116 -7.73 -5.96 -5.88
N TYR A 117 -8.68 -5.13 -6.31
CA TYR A 117 -9.89 -4.82 -5.53
C TYR A 117 -10.84 -6.02 -5.41
N THR A 118 -10.94 -6.88 -6.42
CA THR A 118 -11.80 -8.09 -6.39
C THR A 118 -11.09 -9.35 -6.86
N SER A 119 -9.87 -9.23 -7.36
CA SER A 119 -9.19 -10.25 -8.17
C SER A 119 -8.01 -10.94 -7.49
N GLY A 120 -7.73 -10.64 -6.22
CA GLY A 120 -6.60 -11.26 -5.53
C GLY A 120 -5.25 -10.65 -5.89
N ILE A 121 -4.21 -11.49 -6.08
CA ILE A 121 -2.84 -11.03 -6.30
C ILE A 121 -2.34 -11.46 -7.69
N TYR A 122 -1.72 -10.53 -8.39
CA TYR A 122 -0.97 -10.77 -9.62
C TYR A 122 0.52 -10.61 -9.39
N LYS A 123 1.30 -11.48 -10.00
CA LYS A 123 2.75 -11.42 -10.04
C LYS A 123 3.20 -10.93 -11.42
N ILE A 124 4.07 -9.93 -11.47
CA ILE A 124 4.68 -9.40 -12.68
C ILE A 124 6.18 -9.61 -12.59
N GLU A 125 6.78 -10.36 -13.52
CA GLU A 125 8.20 -10.69 -13.56
C GLU A 125 8.89 -9.82 -14.63
N LYS A 126 9.48 -8.69 -14.20
CA LYS A 126 10.13 -7.67 -15.05
C LYS A 126 11.22 -8.27 -15.95
N LYS A 127 12.12 -9.07 -15.36
CA LYS A 127 13.25 -9.71 -16.06
C LYS A 127 12.83 -10.82 -17.03
N LYS A 128 11.56 -11.24 -17.01
CA LYS A 128 10.98 -12.19 -17.97
C LYS A 128 10.08 -11.49 -19.00
N GLY A 129 10.41 -10.27 -19.40
CA GLY A 129 9.63 -9.48 -20.33
C GLY A 129 8.28 -9.03 -19.76
N PHE A 130 8.22 -8.78 -18.45
CA PHE A 130 7.00 -8.43 -17.73
C PHE A 130 5.93 -9.53 -17.77
N LYS A 131 6.36 -10.77 -17.63
CA LYS A 131 5.43 -11.90 -17.58
C LYS A 131 4.48 -11.76 -16.39
N VAL A 132 3.18 -11.74 -16.70
CA VAL A 132 2.11 -11.69 -15.69
C VAL A 132 1.65 -13.09 -15.35
N THR A 133 1.42 -13.34 -14.06
CA THR A 133 0.84 -14.59 -13.54
C THR A 133 -0.15 -14.26 -12.44
N TYR A 134 -1.36 -14.79 -12.54
CA TYR A 134 -2.35 -14.73 -11.48
C TYR A 134 -2.01 -15.74 -10.38
N LEU A 135 -1.89 -15.24 -9.14
CA LEU A 135 -1.68 -16.09 -7.97
C LEU A 135 -3.04 -16.49 -7.40
N SER A 136 -3.63 -17.55 -7.98
CA SER A 136 -4.95 -18.02 -7.59
C SER A 136 -5.00 -18.36 -6.08
N PRO A 137 -6.04 -17.91 -5.36
CA PRO A 137 -6.32 -18.34 -4.00
C PRO A 137 -6.60 -19.85 -3.89
N ALA A 138 -7.03 -20.49 -4.99
CA ALA A 138 -7.26 -21.94 -5.03
C ALA A 138 -5.98 -22.79 -4.87
N ALA A 139 -4.79 -22.18 -4.98
CA ALA A 139 -3.53 -22.82 -4.60
C ALA A 139 -3.44 -23.06 -3.07
N ILE A 140 -4.35 -22.46 -2.30
CA ILE A 140 -4.44 -22.61 -0.85
C ILE A 140 -5.77 -23.34 -0.57
N ALA A 141 -5.72 -24.64 -0.43
CA ALA A 141 -6.90 -25.46 -0.19
C ALA A 141 -7.74 -24.92 0.99
N GLY A 142 -9.02 -24.62 0.73
CA GLY A 142 -9.99 -24.20 1.74
C GLY A 142 -10.04 -22.70 2.06
N VAL A 143 -9.25 -21.87 1.40
CA VAL A 143 -9.28 -20.40 1.60
C VAL A 143 -10.18 -19.75 0.57
N ARG A 144 -11.13 -18.94 1.02
CA ARG A 144 -11.90 -18.10 0.10
C ARG A 144 -10.96 -17.13 -0.62
N PRO A 145 -11.22 -16.82 -1.90
CA PRO A 145 -10.51 -15.74 -2.58
C PRO A 145 -10.58 -14.48 -1.73
N ASP A 146 -9.44 -13.84 -1.47
CA ASP A 146 -9.47 -12.50 -0.91
C ASP A 146 -10.05 -11.57 -1.97
N GLN A 147 -11.18 -11.03 -1.63
CA GLN A 147 -11.68 -9.82 -2.27
C GLN A 147 -11.06 -8.66 -1.51
N TYR A 148 -10.56 -7.67 -2.23
CA TYR A 148 -9.99 -6.44 -1.65
C TYR A 148 -8.66 -6.67 -0.93
N ILE A 149 -7.55 -6.70 -1.67
CA ILE A 149 -6.21 -6.61 -1.10
C ILE A 149 -5.88 -5.13 -0.92
N TYR A 150 -5.86 -4.66 0.33
CA TYR A 150 -5.61 -3.25 0.63
C TYR A 150 -4.14 -2.94 0.87
N ASP A 151 -3.36 -3.92 1.33
CA ASP A 151 -1.94 -3.74 1.59
C ASP A 151 -1.15 -5.04 1.38
N ILE A 152 0.06 -4.92 0.85
CA ILE A 152 1.03 -6.00 0.68
C ILE A 152 2.38 -5.48 1.16
N LYS A 153 2.99 -6.17 2.13
CA LYS A 153 4.30 -5.79 2.68
C LYS A 153 5.23 -7.00 2.76
N LYS A 154 6.51 -6.75 2.52
CA LYS A 154 7.58 -7.70 2.80
C LYS A 154 8.15 -7.40 4.18
N ASP A 155 8.25 -8.43 5.04
CA ASP A 155 8.90 -8.24 6.33
C ASP A 155 10.42 -8.42 6.24
N SER A 156 11.13 -8.07 7.32
CA SER A 156 12.58 -8.19 7.43
C SER A 156 13.10 -9.62 7.27
N GLY A 157 12.27 -10.62 7.57
CA GLY A 157 12.55 -12.04 7.34
C GLY A 157 12.35 -12.50 5.90
N GLY A 158 11.85 -11.63 5.01
CA GLY A 158 11.60 -11.92 3.60
C GLY A 158 10.24 -12.56 3.31
N ASP A 159 9.39 -12.74 4.30
CA ASP A 159 8.01 -13.22 4.10
C ASP A 159 7.09 -12.09 3.62
N ILE A 160 6.12 -12.45 2.79
CA ILE A 160 5.16 -11.50 2.23
C ILE A 160 3.87 -11.57 3.01
N TRP A 161 3.43 -10.42 3.49
CA TRP A 161 2.17 -10.23 4.19
C TRP A 161 1.17 -9.56 3.28
N SER A 162 -0.05 -10.05 3.25
CA SER A 162 -1.16 -9.40 2.54
C SER A 162 -2.38 -9.28 3.43
N GLY A 163 -2.94 -8.09 3.46
CA GLY A 163 -4.14 -7.75 4.23
C GLY A 163 -5.28 -7.33 3.33
N GLY A 164 -6.48 -7.79 3.68
CA GLY A 164 -7.66 -7.51 2.91
C GLY A 164 -8.94 -7.56 3.75
N TYR A 165 -10.08 -7.79 3.09
CA TYR A 165 -11.37 -7.77 3.76
C TYR A 165 -11.54 -8.92 4.77
N TYR A 166 -11.06 -10.13 4.45
CA TYR A 166 -11.33 -11.32 5.26
C TYR A 166 -10.20 -11.72 6.19
N HIS A 167 -8.95 -11.75 5.69
CA HIS A 167 -7.84 -12.38 6.41
C HIS A 167 -6.53 -11.64 6.22
N LEU A 168 -5.65 -11.79 7.22
CA LEU A 168 -4.23 -11.53 7.08
C LEU A 168 -3.56 -12.84 6.67
N LYS A 169 -2.70 -12.77 5.66
CA LYS A 169 -1.91 -13.90 5.14
C LYS A 169 -0.43 -13.60 5.23
N ARG A 170 0.36 -14.62 5.53
CA ARG A 170 1.81 -14.62 5.41
C ARG A 170 2.23 -15.70 4.42
N VAL A 171 3.03 -15.34 3.44
CA VAL A 171 3.55 -16.23 2.39
C VAL A 171 5.06 -16.29 2.52
N ASN A 172 5.61 -17.47 2.75
CA ASN A 172 7.03 -17.71 2.64
C ASN A 172 7.37 -18.10 1.20
N LEU A 173 8.21 -17.31 0.53
CA LEU A 173 8.50 -17.49 -0.90
C LEU A 173 9.42 -18.69 -1.16
N GLU A 174 10.27 -19.09 -0.21
CA GLU A 174 11.20 -20.20 -0.35
C GLU A 174 10.48 -21.53 -0.22
N THR A 175 9.73 -21.71 0.86
CA THR A 175 9.00 -22.95 1.16
C THR A 175 7.65 -23.03 0.44
N LYS A 176 7.19 -21.90 -0.15
CA LYS A 176 5.86 -21.74 -0.74
C LYS A 176 4.71 -22.01 0.24
N SER A 177 5.00 -21.93 1.52
CA SER A 177 3.99 -22.10 2.56
C SER A 177 3.17 -20.84 2.75
N VAL A 178 1.90 -21.03 3.05
CA VAL A 178 0.98 -19.92 3.36
C VAL A 178 0.37 -20.16 4.73
N ARG A 179 0.42 -19.13 5.56
CA ARG A 179 -0.21 -19.13 6.87
C ARG A 179 -1.29 -18.08 6.93
N LEU A 180 -2.48 -18.47 7.38
CA LEU A 180 -3.58 -17.56 7.67
C LEU A 180 -3.56 -17.15 9.13
N TYR A 181 -3.93 -15.90 9.38
CA TYR A 181 -4.10 -15.33 10.70
C TYR A 181 -5.56 -14.89 10.88
N PRO A 182 -6.44 -15.80 11.35
CA PRO A 182 -7.85 -15.48 11.59
C PRO A 182 -8.00 -14.59 12.83
N GLY A 183 -9.16 -13.94 12.97
CA GLY A 183 -9.53 -13.16 14.16
C GLY A 183 -9.53 -11.64 13.95
N VAL A 184 -8.94 -11.16 12.86
CA VAL A 184 -8.99 -9.75 12.46
C VAL A 184 -9.38 -9.67 10.98
N SER A 185 -10.26 -8.75 10.64
CA SER A 185 -10.75 -8.52 9.28
C SER A 185 -10.70 -7.03 8.90
N SER A 186 -11.00 -6.72 7.66
CA SER A 186 -10.99 -5.35 7.14
C SER A 186 -9.64 -4.65 7.38
N ILE A 187 -8.56 -5.39 7.12
CA ILE A 187 -7.18 -4.92 7.27
C ILE A 187 -6.92 -3.88 6.19
N THR A 188 -6.47 -2.71 6.58
CA THR A 188 -6.23 -1.56 5.72
C THR A 188 -4.76 -1.27 5.53
N THR A 189 -3.93 -1.60 6.52
CA THR A 189 -2.48 -1.37 6.47
C THR A 189 -1.73 -2.31 7.39
N ILE A 190 -0.51 -2.66 7.03
CA ILE A 190 0.38 -3.58 7.72
C ILE A 190 1.73 -2.89 7.91
N GLN A 191 2.27 -2.90 9.13
CA GLN A 191 3.58 -2.34 9.42
C GLN A 191 4.35 -3.28 10.34
N GLU A 192 5.53 -3.69 9.93
CA GLU A 192 6.40 -4.47 10.80
C GLU A 192 6.84 -3.61 11.99
N LYS A 193 6.66 -4.15 13.20
CA LYS A 193 7.16 -3.52 14.42
C LYS A 193 8.60 -3.96 14.72
N ASP A 194 8.82 -5.25 14.66
CA ASP A 194 10.10 -5.94 14.87
C ASP A 194 10.02 -7.38 14.30
N ASP A 195 11.08 -8.15 14.41
CA ASP A 195 11.16 -9.51 13.88
C ASP A 195 9.99 -10.42 14.33
N ARG A 196 9.42 -10.16 15.50
CA ARG A 196 8.36 -10.97 16.10
C ARG A 196 6.97 -10.37 15.95
N LEU A 197 6.85 -9.05 15.94
CA LEU A 197 5.57 -8.36 16.06
C LEU A 197 5.24 -7.55 14.81
N MET A 198 3.95 -7.52 14.49
CA MET A 198 3.38 -6.77 13.36
C MET A 198 2.24 -5.87 13.82
N TRP A 199 2.26 -4.60 13.44
CA TRP A 199 1.13 -3.70 13.57
C TRP A 199 0.13 -3.97 12.46
N ILE A 200 -1.14 -4.11 12.82
CA ILE A 200 -2.24 -4.34 11.88
C ILE A 200 -3.28 -3.24 12.07
N GLY A 201 -3.33 -2.33 11.12
CA GLY A 201 -4.38 -1.32 11.03
C GLY A 201 -5.62 -1.89 10.34
N THR A 202 -6.79 -1.58 10.89
CA THR A 202 -8.07 -2.05 10.36
C THR A 202 -9.11 -0.93 10.36
N ARG A 203 -10.27 -1.20 9.76
CA ARG A 203 -11.44 -0.30 9.88
C ARG A 203 -12.01 -0.24 11.29
N MET A 204 -11.61 -1.15 12.17
CA MET A 204 -12.15 -1.29 13.53
C MET A 204 -11.11 -1.01 14.62
N GLY A 205 -9.90 -0.60 14.26
CA GLY A 205 -8.84 -0.25 15.20
C GLY A 205 -7.47 -0.79 14.86
N LEU A 206 -6.57 -0.65 15.82
CA LEU A 206 -5.19 -1.07 15.74
C LEU A 206 -4.96 -2.35 16.55
N TYR A 207 -4.30 -3.31 15.95
CA TYR A 207 -3.90 -4.55 16.60
C TYR A 207 -2.39 -4.75 16.52
N LEU A 208 -1.85 -5.42 17.51
CA LEU A 208 -0.48 -5.95 17.49
C LEU A 208 -0.54 -7.46 17.40
N LEU A 209 -0.02 -8.00 16.32
CA LEU A 209 0.06 -9.45 16.06
C LEU A 209 1.41 -9.99 16.49
N ASP A 210 1.42 -11.09 17.21
CA ASP A 210 2.60 -11.95 17.38
C ASP A 210 2.66 -12.93 16.20
N LYS A 211 3.68 -12.80 15.35
CA LYS A 211 3.83 -13.52 14.08
C LYS A 211 3.93 -15.05 14.29
N GLU A 212 4.50 -15.51 15.41
CA GLU A 212 4.67 -16.94 15.70
C GLU A 212 3.41 -17.55 16.27
N SER A 213 2.89 -16.99 17.36
CA SER A 213 1.70 -17.54 18.03
C SER A 213 0.40 -17.28 17.29
N GLY A 214 0.36 -16.26 16.43
CA GLY A 214 -0.85 -15.80 15.74
C GLY A 214 -1.83 -15.05 16.65
N ARG A 215 -1.41 -14.67 17.85
CA ARG A 215 -2.26 -13.96 18.81
C ARG A 215 -2.27 -12.47 18.52
N TYR A 216 -3.46 -11.87 18.51
CA TYR A 216 -3.67 -10.45 18.40
C TYR A 216 -3.88 -9.82 19.78
N ARG A 217 -3.33 -8.63 19.96
CA ARG A 217 -3.63 -7.74 21.08
C ARG A 217 -4.20 -6.43 20.51
N TYR A 218 -5.40 -6.07 20.91
CA TYR A 218 -6.00 -4.78 20.58
C TYR A 218 -5.23 -3.66 21.28
N ILE A 219 -5.03 -2.55 20.59
CA ILE A 219 -4.46 -1.31 21.12
C ILE A 219 -5.59 -0.31 21.27
N ASP A 220 -5.93 0.00 22.52
CA ASP A 220 -6.97 0.97 22.81
C ASP A 220 -6.57 2.36 22.35
N LEU A 221 -7.35 2.95 21.45
CA LEU A 221 -7.09 4.23 20.84
C LEU A 221 -7.94 5.32 21.51
N PRO A 222 -7.41 6.55 21.73
CA PRO A 222 -8.14 7.63 22.38
C PRO A 222 -9.17 8.29 21.44
N VAL A 223 -9.86 7.50 20.62
CA VAL A 223 -10.82 7.96 19.61
C VAL A 223 -11.99 6.99 19.48
N GLU A 224 -13.19 7.52 19.23
CA GLU A 224 -14.41 6.71 19.16
C GLU A 224 -14.52 5.86 17.87
N SER A 225 -13.98 6.35 16.76
CA SER A 225 -14.04 5.67 15.46
C SER A 225 -12.63 5.43 14.91
N PRO A 226 -12.02 4.31 15.26
CA PRO A 226 -10.62 4.03 15.00
C PRO A 226 -10.38 3.42 13.60
N TYR A 227 -10.89 4.02 12.53
CA TYR A 227 -10.57 3.57 11.17
C TYR A 227 -9.12 3.98 10.85
N ILE A 228 -8.21 3.01 10.88
CA ILE A 228 -6.79 3.21 10.56
C ILE A 228 -6.61 3.20 9.05
N CYS A 229 -5.90 4.18 8.51
CA CYS A 229 -5.58 4.26 7.08
C CYS A 229 -4.10 4.03 6.82
N ALA A 230 -3.22 4.53 7.69
CA ALA A 230 -1.78 4.47 7.53
C ALA A 230 -1.07 4.20 8.84
N LEU A 231 0.09 3.56 8.75
CA LEU A 231 0.99 3.31 9.87
C LEU A 231 2.43 3.62 9.43
N TYR A 232 3.14 4.36 10.26
CA TYR A 232 4.57 4.60 10.07
C TYR A 232 5.30 4.54 11.41
N GLN A 233 6.19 3.58 11.56
CA GLN A 233 7.03 3.44 12.75
C GLN A 233 8.41 4.04 12.49
N ARG A 234 8.77 5.02 13.30
CA ARG A 234 10.11 5.63 13.32
C ARG A 234 11.07 4.79 14.17
N GLU A 235 12.36 4.85 13.86
CA GLU A 235 13.42 4.10 14.54
C GLU A 235 13.54 4.42 16.06
N ASP A 236 13.18 5.63 16.47
CA ASP A 236 13.20 6.06 17.88
C ASP A 236 12.04 5.50 18.72
N GLY A 237 11.18 4.66 18.13
CA GLY A 237 10.07 4.02 18.82
C GLY A 237 8.78 4.85 18.84
N ILE A 238 8.62 5.78 17.91
CA ILE A 238 7.36 6.50 17.71
C ILE A 238 6.58 5.84 16.56
N LEU A 239 5.31 5.52 16.81
CA LEU A 239 4.37 5.07 15.79
C LEU A 239 3.39 6.20 15.46
N TYR A 240 3.37 6.62 14.20
CA TYR A 240 2.37 7.50 13.64
C TYR A 240 1.22 6.67 13.09
N ILE A 241 0.00 7.08 13.39
CA ILE A 241 -1.22 6.34 13.04
C ILE A 241 -2.15 7.32 12.33
N GLY A 242 -2.22 7.21 11.02
CA GLY A 242 -3.16 7.95 10.18
C GLY A 242 -4.56 7.36 10.29
N THR A 243 -5.55 8.21 10.55
CA THR A 243 -6.94 7.77 10.73
C THR A 243 -7.88 8.45 9.75
N ARG A 244 -9.04 7.85 9.56
CA ARG A 244 -10.15 8.48 8.84
C ARG A 244 -11.04 9.19 9.85
N GLY A 245 -10.93 10.53 9.89
CA GLY A 245 -11.77 11.41 10.68
C GLY A 245 -11.26 11.75 12.09
N ALA A 246 -10.15 11.16 12.56
CA ALA A 246 -9.57 11.48 13.86
C ALA A 246 -8.16 12.11 13.78
N GLY A 247 -7.69 12.46 12.59
CA GLY A 247 -6.38 13.06 12.37
C GLY A 247 -5.23 12.05 12.47
N LEU A 248 -4.08 12.53 12.89
CA LEU A 248 -2.85 11.76 13.08
C LEU A 248 -2.60 11.53 14.57
N LEU A 249 -2.61 10.27 14.99
CA LEU A 249 -2.25 9.88 16.35
C LEU A 249 -0.76 9.54 16.46
N VAL A 250 -0.15 9.89 17.57
CA VAL A 250 1.26 9.61 17.87
C VAL A 250 1.33 8.72 19.11
N TYR A 251 1.87 7.53 18.94
CA TYR A 251 2.02 6.52 19.99
C TYR A 251 3.50 6.26 20.29
N ASP A 252 3.89 6.45 21.56
CA ASP A 252 5.22 6.09 22.05
C ASP A 252 5.22 4.60 22.42
N ILE A 253 5.89 3.80 21.60
CA ILE A 253 5.96 2.34 21.74
C ILE A 253 6.67 1.94 23.04
N ASN A 254 7.72 2.68 23.41
CA ASN A 254 8.54 2.40 24.59
C ASN A 254 7.77 2.69 25.87
N LYS A 255 7.02 3.79 25.90
CA LYS A 255 6.18 4.19 27.05
C LYS A 255 4.78 3.56 27.00
N LYS A 256 4.41 2.90 25.88
CA LYS A 256 3.11 2.27 25.65
C LYS A 256 1.92 3.23 25.87
N LYS A 257 2.07 4.47 25.39
CA LYS A 257 1.04 5.51 25.55
C LYS A 257 0.93 6.42 24.34
N PHE A 258 -0.24 6.98 24.14
CA PHE A 258 -0.46 8.07 23.20
C PHE A 258 0.15 9.34 23.77
N VAL A 259 0.91 10.06 22.94
CA VAL A 259 1.64 11.28 23.35
C VAL A 259 1.10 12.52 22.67
N HIS A 260 0.48 12.38 21.50
CA HIS A 260 -0.09 13.51 20.79
C HIS A 260 -1.18 13.07 19.78
N GLN A 261 -2.07 14.01 19.43
CA GLN A 261 -3.02 13.89 18.34
C GLN A 261 -3.05 15.21 17.57
N TYR A 262 -2.75 15.14 16.28
CA TYR A 262 -2.84 16.27 15.37
C TYR A 262 -4.20 16.25 14.66
N ARG A 263 -4.90 17.38 14.70
CA ARG A 263 -6.20 17.58 14.07
C ARG A 263 -6.30 18.97 13.47
N THR A 264 -7.30 19.18 12.61
CA THR A 264 -7.60 20.47 12.00
C THR A 264 -7.88 21.57 13.01
N ASP A 265 -8.35 21.24 14.21
CA ASP A 265 -8.67 22.18 15.28
C ASP A 265 -7.47 22.56 16.17
N ASN A 266 -6.34 21.84 16.10
CA ASN A 266 -5.17 22.08 16.96
C ASN A 266 -3.84 22.24 16.22
N CYS A 267 -3.82 22.10 14.91
CA CYS A 267 -2.62 22.28 14.08
C CYS A 267 -2.96 22.70 12.64
N ALA A 268 -1.96 22.82 11.78
CA ALA A 268 -2.11 23.23 10.39
C ALA A 268 -2.57 22.11 9.44
N LEU A 269 -3.12 21.01 9.94
CA LEU A 269 -3.73 19.99 9.09
C LEU A 269 -4.97 20.56 8.39
N ILE A 270 -5.10 20.26 7.10
CA ILE A 270 -6.24 20.68 6.29
C ILE A 270 -7.41 19.67 6.30
N SER A 271 -7.17 18.47 6.83
CA SER A 271 -8.15 17.40 6.97
C SER A 271 -7.80 16.47 8.13
N ASP A 272 -8.81 15.96 8.82
CA ASP A 272 -8.67 14.88 9.80
C ASP A 272 -8.68 13.48 9.17
N ASN A 273 -8.73 13.39 7.84
CA ASN A 273 -8.53 12.14 7.11
C ASN A 273 -7.07 12.05 6.66
N ILE A 274 -6.32 11.11 7.25
CA ILE A 274 -4.92 10.85 6.93
C ILE A 274 -4.84 9.47 6.29
N TYR A 275 -4.56 9.41 5.00
CA TYR A 275 -4.59 8.17 4.21
C TYR A 275 -3.22 7.51 4.05
N THR A 276 -2.13 8.28 4.18
CA THR A 276 -0.74 7.83 4.12
C THR A 276 0.16 8.67 5.03
#